data_8b63b576bc628286146b74633180de91
#
_entry.id   8b63b576bc628286146b74633180de91
#
_cell.length_a   1.000
_cell.length_b   1.000
_cell.length_c   1.000
_cell.angle_alpha   90.00
_cell.angle_beta   90.00
_cell.angle_gamma   90.00
#
_symmetry.space_group_name_H-M   'P 1'
#
loop_
_entity.id
_entity.type
_entity.pdbx_description
1 polymer ?
#
loop_
_entity_poly.entity_id
_entity_poly.type
_entity_poly.pdbx_seq_one_letter_code
_entity_poly.pdbx_strand_id
1 'polypeptide(L)'
;MAENTDNKEKQPQLMSRRSFLQKSALMGAAFLAASFVIPQETEAKGRSRANKSGHMNISSRRTLGSGSAALTVSALGFGCMGMNYNRSVSPSRKECIKVIREAVERGVTLFDTAIIYGPLINEELVGEALAPYKGQVAVTTKFGHEVINGKATGRQNSRPETIRRYCEESLRRLRVDCLEMFYQHRLDRNVPIEEVAGTVGDLIKEGKVKRWGVCEVSADTIRRAHAVTPLTAVQSEYHLMFRDVETNGVLDACRELGIGFVPYSPMNRGFLGGAINEYTRFDPNNDNRQTLPRFSPENIRLNTRIVNELQEFGRKRGMTSAQVALAWLLAKAPFIVPIPGTTKLAHLEENLRAADMPLSAADVRELEAVVGRFPVVGDRYPAEQQRQVQS
;
A
#
# COMPACT_ATOMS: atom_id res chain seq x y z
N MET A 1 74.18 33.62 -16.45
CA MET A 1 73.33 34.78 -16.78
C MET A 1 71.95 34.47 -16.30
N ALA A 2 71.50 35.29 -15.43
CA ALA A 2 70.23 35.24 -14.70
C ALA A 2 69.02 35.51 -15.61
N GLU A 3 67.92 34.99 -15.29
CA GLU A 3 66.71 35.79 -15.16
C GLU A 3 65.68 35.09 -14.29
N ASN A 4 65.35 35.79 -13.25
CA ASN A 4 64.42 35.53 -12.19
C ASN A 4 63.05 36.08 -12.63
N THR A 5 61.98 35.31 -12.59
CA THR A 5 60.60 35.86 -12.67
C THR A 5 59.79 35.36 -11.50
N ASP A 6 59.67 36.28 -10.56
CA ASP A 6 58.70 36.24 -9.43
C ASP A 6 57.28 36.06 -9.91
N ASN A 7 56.63 35.00 -9.45
CA ASN A 7 55.19 34.83 -9.61
C ASN A 7 54.57 34.92 -8.22
N LYS A 8 54.01 36.08 -7.88
CA LYS A 8 53.31 36.35 -6.65
C LYS A 8 51.87 35.78 -6.77
N GLU A 9 51.64 34.70 -6.08
CA GLU A 9 50.26 34.21 -5.80
C GLU A 9 49.51 35.24 -4.95
N LYS A 10 48.37 35.71 -5.47
CA LYS A 10 47.40 36.52 -4.72
C LYS A 10 46.53 35.62 -3.83
N GLN A 11 46.74 35.70 -2.54
CA GLN A 11 45.79 35.14 -1.54
C GLN A 11 44.45 35.88 -1.59
N PRO A 12 43.29 35.18 -1.48
CA PRO A 12 42.00 35.82 -1.39
C PRO A 12 41.80 36.47 -0.01
N GLN A 13 41.51 37.77 0.00
CA GLN A 13 41.16 38.53 1.19
C GLN A 13 39.81 38.04 1.76
N LEU A 14 39.83 37.58 3.00
CA LEU A 14 38.63 37.28 3.79
C LEU A 14 37.85 38.57 4.09
N MET A 15 36.63 38.67 3.59
CA MET A 15 35.75 39.78 3.90
C MET A 15 35.36 39.78 5.38
N SER A 16 35.42 40.95 6.03
CA SER A 16 35.07 41.10 7.45
C SER A 16 33.55 40.94 7.69
N ARG A 17 33.20 40.45 8.87
CA ARG A 17 31.79 40.29 9.29
C ARG A 17 30.95 41.56 9.16
N ARG A 18 31.53 42.74 9.18
CA ARG A 18 30.83 44.03 9.05
C ARG A 18 30.38 44.34 7.62
N SER A 19 31.13 43.93 6.60
CA SER A 19 30.72 44.11 5.18
C SER A 19 29.68 43.10 4.72
N PHE A 20 29.60 41.94 5.38
CA PHE A 20 28.55 40.97 5.12
C PHE A 20 27.19 41.45 5.62
N LEU A 21 27.13 42.06 6.81
CA LEU A 21 25.87 42.57 7.39
C LEU A 21 25.32 43.80 6.66
N GLN A 22 26.16 44.65 6.07
CA GLN A 22 25.69 45.81 5.29
C GLN A 22 25.14 45.42 3.91
N LYS A 23 25.62 44.34 3.28
CA LYS A 23 25.06 43.87 2.00
C LYS A 23 23.77 43.07 2.18
N SER A 24 23.54 42.45 3.34
CA SER A 24 22.29 41.73 3.66
C SER A 24 21.13 42.71 3.94
N ALA A 25 21.40 43.95 4.35
CA ALA A 25 20.34 44.93 4.63
C ALA A 25 19.79 45.65 3.37
N LEU A 26 20.47 45.56 2.23
CA LEU A 26 20.02 46.20 0.97
C LEU A 26 19.27 45.23 0.03
N MET A 27 19.24 43.94 0.32
CA MET A 27 18.40 42.96 -0.42
C MET A 27 17.05 42.63 0.26
N GLY A 28 16.74 43.24 1.38
CA GLY A 28 15.54 42.99 2.17
C GLY A 28 14.30 43.82 1.77
N ALA A 29 14.35 44.64 0.71
CA ALA A 29 13.30 45.60 0.41
C ALA A 29 12.57 45.38 -0.93
N ALA A 30 12.66 44.20 -1.55
CA ALA A 30 12.00 43.89 -2.82
C ALA A 30 11.21 42.57 -2.82
N PHE A 31 10.71 42.09 -1.65
CA PHE A 31 9.67 41.07 -1.59
C PHE A 31 8.38 41.68 -1.08
N LEU A 32 7.77 42.47 -1.94
CA LEU A 32 6.39 42.87 -1.81
C LEU A 32 5.48 41.76 -2.33
N ALA A 33 4.71 41.19 -1.39
CA ALA A 33 3.36 40.71 -1.61
C ALA A 33 3.10 39.84 -2.85
N ALA A 34 3.66 38.63 -2.87
CA ALA A 34 2.91 37.52 -3.41
C ALA A 34 2.05 37.01 -2.26
N SER A 35 0.80 37.45 -2.21
CA SER A 35 -0.23 36.82 -1.41
C SER A 35 -0.33 35.36 -1.85
N PHE A 36 0.25 34.45 -1.08
CA PHE A 36 -0.09 33.05 -1.15
C PHE A 36 -1.57 32.99 -0.73
N VAL A 37 -2.44 32.99 -1.73
CA VAL A 37 -3.79 32.48 -1.57
C VAL A 37 -3.58 30.99 -1.31
N ILE A 38 -3.59 30.61 -0.04
CA ILE A 38 -3.85 29.25 0.37
C ILE A 38 -5.22 28.95 -0.22
N PRO A 39 -5.40 28.00 -1.13
CA PRO A 39 -6.73 27.59 -1.50
C PRO A 39 -7.38 27.12 -0.19
N GLN A 40 -8.36 27.85 0.29
CA GLN A 40 -9.28 27.35 1.28
C GLN A 40 -9.81 26.04 0.69
N GLU A 41 -9.43 24.93 1.32
CA GLU A 41 -10.10 23.66 1.09
C GLU A 41 -11.58 23.94 1.32
N THR A 42 -12.31 24.09 0.23
CA THR A 42 -13.76 23.98 0.28
C THR A 42 -14.00 22.56 0.81
N GLU A 43 -14.47 22.48 2.05
CA GLU A 43 -15.05 21.27 2.60
C GLU A 43 -16.11 20.78 1.60
N ALA A 44 -15.67 19.90 0.69
CA ALA A 44 -16.57 19.10 -0.08
C ALA A 44 -17.22 18.15 0.93
N LYS A 45 -18.35 18.57 1.47
CA LYS A 45 -19.33 17.66 2.09
C LYS A 45 -19.77 16.66 1.02
N GLY A 46 -18.93 15.70 0.76
CA GLY A 46 -19.22 14.53 -0.07
C GLY A 46 -20.26 13.68 0.63
N ARG A 47 -21.55 14.09 0.52
CA ARG A 47 -22.64 13.15 0.79
C ARG A 47 -22.53 12.04 -0.26
N SER A 48 -22.23 10.84 0.19
CA SER A 48 -22.31 9.62 -0.60
C SER A 48 -23.68 9.62 -1.32
N ARG A 49 -23.64 9.77 -2.65
CA ARG A 49 -24.85 9.63 -3.46
C ARG A 49 -25.16 8.13 -3.56
N ALA A 50 -26.20 7.69 -2.87
CA ALA A 50 -26.78 6.40 -3.16
C ALA A 50 -27.16 6.36 -4.66
N ASN A 51 -26.65 5.33 -5.36
CA ASN A 51 -27.06 5.06 -6.74
C ASN A 51 -28.56 4.70 -6.75
N LYS A 52 -29.23 4.76 -7.93
CA LYS A 52 -30.67 4.45 -8.10
C LYS A 52 -31.12 3.11 -7.51
N SER A 53 -30.17 2.22 -7.16
CA SER A 53 -30.40 0.92 -6.49
C SER A 53 -30.37 0.98 -4.95
N GLY A 54 -30.17 2.16 -4.33
CA GLY A 54 -30.04 2.28 -2.86
C GLY A 54 -28.72 1.73 -2.28
N HIS A 55 -27.78 1.28 -3.12
CA HIS A 55 -26.50 0.78 -2.69
C HIS A 55 -25.51 1.91 -2.38
N MET A 56 -24.71 1.69 -1.34
CA MET A 56 -23.61 2.59 -0.97
C MET A 56 -22.53 2.62 -2.06
N ASN A 57 -22.02 3.80 -2.37
CA ASN A 57 -20.97 3.98 -3.37
C ASN A 57 -19.83 4.84 -2.79
N ILE A 58 -18.60 4.32 -2.83
CA ILE A 58 -17.40 5.08 -2.46
C ILE A 58 -17.08 6.10 -3.55
N SER A 59 -17.22 7.38 -3.22
CA SER A 59 -16.92 8.50 -4.13
C SER A 59 -15.54 9.12 -3.91
N SER A 60 -14.98 8.96 -2.71
CA SER A 60 -13.68 9.52 -2.36
C SER A 60 -12.54 8.91 -3.17
N ARG A 61 -11.60 9.73 -3.62
CA ARG A 61 -10.46 9.33 -4.45
C ARG A 61 -9.14 9.71 -3.79
N ARG A 62 -8.09 8.92 -4.08
CA ARG A 62 -6.71 9.17 -3.65
C ARG A 62 -5.76 8.92 -4.80
N THR A 63 -4.63 9.63 -4.80
CA THR A 63 -3.61 9.45 -5.82
C THR A 63 -2.40 8.74 -5.22
N LEU A 64 -2.00 7.65 -5.85
CA LEU A 64 -0.76 6.94 -5.60
C LEU A 64 0.29 7.43 -6.60
N GLY A 65 1.50 7.70 -6.14
CA GLY A 65 2.57 8.19 -7.00
C GLY A 65 2.41 9.64 -7.43
N SER A 66 3.34 10.11 -8.24
CA SER A 66 3.41 11.48 -8.74
C SER A 66 3.85 11.52 -10.22
N GLY A 67 3.64 12.65 -10.92
CA GLY A 67 4.03 12.82 -12.32
C GLY A 67 3.46 11.72 -13.24
N SER A 68 4.30 11.13 -14.08
CA SER A 68 3.93 10.05 -14.99
C SER A 68 3.58 8.72 -14.28
N ALA A 69 4.04 8.56 -13.03
CA ALA A 69 3.72 7.41 -12.20
C ALA A 69 2.41 7.56 -11.41
N ALA A 70 1.71 8.70 -11.51
CA ALA A 70 0.49 8.94 -10.76
C ALA A 70 -0.66 8.01 -11.18
N LEU A 71 -1.40 7.50 -10.17
CA LEU A 71 -2.59 6.66 -10.35
C LEU A 71 -3.67 7.10 -9.36
N THR A 72 -4.76 7.67 -9.86
CA THR A 72 -5.91 8.04 -9.02
C THR A 72 -6.90 6.89 -8.92
N VAL A 73 -7.22 6.49 -7.70
CA VAL A 73 -8.09 5.34 -7.39
C VAL A 73 -9.09 5.68 -6.27
N SER A 74 -10.03 4.77 -6.01
CA SER A 74 -10.90 4.87 -4.82
C SER A 74 -10.07 4.87 -3.54
N ALA A 75 -10.51 5.60 -2.51
CA ALA A 75 -9.78 5.71 -1.23
C ALA A 75 -9.54 4.37 -0.52
N LEU A 76 -10.37 3.37 -0.81
CA LEU A 76 -10.17 1.97 -0.46
C LEU A 76 -10.12 1.14 -1.73
N GLY A 77 -9.10 0.29 -1.87
CA GLY A 77 -9.03 -0.74 -2.91
C GLY A 77 -9.63 -2.07 -2.41
N PHE A 78 -9.49 -3.11 -3.21
CA PHE A 78 -9.99 -4.44 -2.93
C PHE A 78 -8.88 -5.49 -3.09
N GLY A 79 -8.51 -6.16 -1.97
CA GLY A 79 -7.56 -7.28 -1.97
C GLY A 79 -8.22 -8.58 -2.39
N CYS A 80 -7.82 -9.15 -3.53
CA CYS A 80 -8.44 -10.35 -4.10
C CYS A 80 -7.87 -11.67 -3.55
N MET A 81 -6.79 -11.65 -2.76
CA MET A 81 -6.12 -12.86 -2.27
C MET A 81 -7.08 -13.84 -1.60
N GLY A 82 -7.93 -13.36 -0.69
CA GLY A 82 -8.83 -14.21 0.11
C GLY A 82 -9.98 -14.85 -0.65
N MET A 83 -10.12 -14.59 -1.96
CA MET A 83 -11.13 -15.23 -2.79
C MET A 83 -10.92 -16.74 -2.94
N ASN A 84 -9.65 -17.16 -3.05
CA ASN A 84 -9.31 -18.58 -3.23
C ASN A 84 -7.93 -18.97 -2.68
N TYR A 85 -7.34 -18.12 -1.82
CA TYR A 85 -5.99 -18.37 -1.32
C TYR A 85 -5.79 -17.87 0.12
N ASN A 86 -5.23 -18.72 0.97
CA ASN A 86 -4.77 -18.43 2.33
C ASN A 86 -5.83 -17.82 3.29
N ARG A 87 -7.11 -18.06 3.06
CA ARG A 87 -8.21 -17.54 3.92
C ARG A 87 -9.39 -18.49 3.98
N SER A 88 -9.23 -19.58 4.74
CA SER A 88 -10.32 -20.55 5.01
C SER A 88 -10.89 -21.22 3.74
N VAL A 89 -12.06 -21.77 3.82
CA VAL A 89 -12.77 -22.37 2.68
C VAL A 89 -13.11 -21.28 1.67
N SER A 90 -12.67 -21.44 0.44
CA SER A 90 -12.99 -20.52 -0.65
C SER A 90 -14.48 -20.68 -1.04
N PRO A 91 -15.19 -19.56 -1.27
CA PRO A 91 -16.50 -19.60 -1.92
C PRO A 91 -16.39 -20.18 -3.34
N SER A 92 -17.52 -20.51 -3.94
CA SER A 92 -17.57 -20.90 -5.34
C SER A 92 -17.04 -19.77 -6.23
N ARG A 93 -16.45 -20.13 -7.40
CA ARG A 93 -15.96 -19.14 -8.38
C ARG A 93 -17.01 -18.09 -8.73
N LYS A 94 -18.28 -18.52 -8.88
CA LYS A 94 -19.41 -17.63 -9.18
C LYS A 94 -19.66 -16.60 -8.07
N GLU A 95 -19.58 -17.01 -6.82
CA GLU A 95 -19.72 -16.11 -5.66
C GLU A 95 -18.57 -15.13 -5.58
N CYS A 96 -17.32 -15.57 -5.80
CA CYS A 96 -16.17 -14.69 -5.85
C CYS A 96 -16.30 -13.62 -6.95
N ILE A 97 -16.70 -14.02 -8.17
CA ILE A 97 -16.95 -13.10 -9.28
C ILE A 97 -18.03 -12.09 -8.91
N LYS A 98 -19.12 -12.54 -8.27
CA LYS A 98 -20.19 -11.66 -7.81
C LYS A 98 -19.66 -10.59 -6.85
N VAL A 99 -18.88 -10.96 -5.83
CA VAL A 99 -18.35 -10.00 -4.85
C VAL A 99 -17.40 -9.00 -5.48
N ILE A 100 -16.52 -9.44 -6.40
CA ILE A 100 -15.60 -8.55 -7.12
C ILE A 100 -16.38 -7.53 -7.97
N ARG A 101 -17.39 -7.97 -8.72
CA ARG A 101 -18.25 -7.09 -9.54
C ARG A 101 -19.06 -6.12 -8.67
N GLU A 102 -19.61 -6.58 -7.57
CA GLU A 102 -20.31 -5.73 -6.60
C GLU A 102 -19.38 -4.66 -5.98
N ALA A 103 -18.09 -4.95 -5.83
CA ALA A 103 -17.13 -3.94 -5.42
C ALA A 103 -16.96 -2.83 -6.49
N VAL A 104 -16.92 -3.20 -7.79
CA VAL A 104 -16.89 -2.22 -8.90
C VAL A 104 -18.15 -1.36 -8.89
N GLU A 105 -19.33 -1.98 -8.79
CA GLU A 105 -20.63 -1.28 -8.77
C GLU A 105 -20.77 -0.32 -7.57
N ARG A 106 -20.00 -0.55 -6.49
CA ARG A 106 -19.88 0.33 -5.33
C ARG A 106 -18.74 1.33 -5.43
N GLY A 107 -18.15 1.49 -6.61
CA GLY A 107 -17.17 2.53 -6.93
C GLY A 107 -15.72 2.20 -6.53
N VAL A 108 -15.39 0.96 -6.18
CA VAL A 108 -14.01 0.51 -6.02
C VAL A 108 -13.33 0.49 -7.39
N THR A 109 -12.16 1.12 -7.48
CA THR A 109 -11.41 1.21 -8.75
C THR A 109 -10.00 0.62 -8.68
N LEU A 110 -9.56 0.09 -7.54
CA LEU A 110 -8.27 -0.59 -7.36
C LEU A 110 -8.50 -2.03 -6.91
N PHE A 111 -8.02 -2.99 -7.69
CA PHE A 111 -8.11 -4.43 -7.40
C PHE A 111 -6.71 -5.02 -7.39
N ASP A 112 -6.34 -5.70 -6.29
CA ASP A 112 -5.00 -6.22 -6.08
C ASP A 112 -4.98 -7.74 -6.06
N THR A 113 -4.15 -8.34 -6.91
CA THR A 113 -3.88 -9.79 -6.98
C THR A 113 -2.38 -10.09 -7.04
N ALA A 114 -1.97 -11.32 -7.28
CA ALA A 114 -0.58 -11.74 -7.50
C ALA A 114 -0.50 -13.13 -8.15
N ILE A 115 0.61 -13.40 -8.86
CA ILE A 115 0.87 -14.71 -9.50
C ILE A 115 0.88 -15.87 -8.49
N ILE A 116 1.34 -15.59 -7.24
CA ILE A 116 1.43 -16.61 -6.18
C ILE A 116 0.08 -16.99 -5.58
N TYR A 117 -0.98 -16.21 -5.81
CA TYR A 117 -2.26 -16.46 -5.19
C TYR A 117 -2.98 -17.62 -5.88
N GLY A 118 -3.07 -18.72 -5.17
CA GLY A 118 -3.72 -19.94 -5.58
C GLY A 118 -3.01 -20.88 -6.58
N PRO A 119 -1.67 -20.95 -6.76
CA PRO A 119 -0.92 -20.05 -7.64
C PRO A 119 -1.53 -19.95 -9.04
N LEU A 120 -1.47 -18.78 -9.63
CA LEU A 120 -1.99 -18.37 -10.95
C LEU A 120 -3.53 -18.24 -11.03
N ILE A 121 -4.30 -19.11 -10.38
CA ILE A 121 -5.77 -19.18 -10.53
C ILE A 121 -6.51 -17.95 -9.99
N ASN A 122 -5.89 -17.18 -9.07
CA ASN A 122 -6.48 -15.92 -8.60
C ASN A 122 -6.48 -14.86 -9.71
N GLU A 123 -5.40 -14.75 -10.48
CA GLU A 123 -5.36 -13.84 -11.63
C GLU A 123 -6.40 -14.22 -12.70
N GLU A 124 -6.62 -15.52 -12.96
CA GLU A 124 -7.67 -15.98 -13.87
C GLU A 124 -9.07 -15.61 -13.38
N LEU A 125 -9.32 -15.77 -12.06
CA LEU A 125 -10.58 -15.38 -11.42
C LEU A 125 -10.81 -13.86 -11.54
N VAL A 126 -9.80 -13.06 -11.21
CA VAL A 126 -9.88 -11.59 -11.26
C VAL A 126 -10.06 -11.12 -12.69
N GLY A 127 -9.32 -11.68 -13.65
CA GLY A 127 -9.44 -11.36 -15.08
C GLY A 127 -10.84 -11.65 -15.63
N GLU A 128 -11.46 -12.78 -15.25
CA GLU A 128 -12.84 -13.10 -15.62
C GLU A 128 -13.85 -12.16 -14.97
N ALA A 129 -13.67 -11.86 -13.68
CA ALA A 129 -14.59 -11.00 -12.94
C ALA A 129 -14.59 -9.57 -13.52
N LEU A 130 -13.40 -9.04 -13.84
CA LEU A 130 -13.22 -7.65 -14.24
C LEU A 130 -13.23 -7.42 -15.77
N ALA A 131 -13.30 -8.47 -16.58
CA ALA A 131 -13.36 -8.34 -18.04
C ALA A 131 -14.44 -7.35 -18.53
N PRO A 132 -15.67 -7.30 -17.96
CA PRO A 132 -16.68 -6.32 -18.37
C PRO A 132 -16.33 -4.86 -18.01
N TYR A 133 -15.36 -4.64 -17.14
CA TYR A 133 -14.98 -3.32 -16.59
C TYR A 133 -13.59 -2.87 -17.09
N LYS A 134 -13.08 -3.48 -18.17
CA LYS A 134 -11.77 -3.14 -18.77
C LYS A 134 -11.69 -1.64 -19.06
N GLY A 135 -10.63 -1.00 -18.59
CA GLY A 135 -10.42 0.46 -18.71
C GLY A 135 -11.16 1.32 -17.67
N GLN A 136 -12.04 0.75 -16.84
CA GLN A 136 -12.74 1.47 -15.78
C GLN A 136 -12.10 1.29 -14.40
N VAL A 137 -11.33 0.23 -14.20
CA VAL A 137 -10.68 -0.12 -12.95
C VAL A 137 -9.20 -0.42 -13.16
N ALA A 138 -8.40 -0.17 -12.14
CA ALA A 138 -6.99 -0.51 -12.07
C ALA A 138 -6.83 -1.90 -11.46
N VAL A 139 -6.24 -2.83 -12.21
CA VAL A 139 -5.86 -4.15 -11.73
C VAL A 139 -4.36 -4.20 -11.52
N THR A 140 -3.94 -4.53 -10.30
CA THR A 140 -2.53 -4.67 -9.95
C THR A 140 -2.19 -6.13 -9.69
N THR A 141 -1.01 -6.57 -10.13
CA THR A 141 -0.50 -7.90 -9.85
C THR A 141 0.99 -7.87 -9.50
N LYS A 142 1.54 -9.02 -9.11
CA LYS A 142 2.88 -9.06 -8.51
C LYS A 142 3.69 -10.24 -9.06
N PHE A 143 4.98 -9.99 -9.35
CA PHE A 143 6.01 -10.99 -9.63
C PHE A 143 6.97 -11.17 -8.44
N GLY A 144 7.97 -12.01 -8.59
CA GLY A 144 9.06 -12.20 -7.63
C GLY A 144 9.02 -13.55 -6.92
N HIS A 145 7.85 -14.07 -6.56
CA HIS A 145 7.73 -15.46 -6.11
C HIS A 145 7.87 -16.41 -7.29
N GLU A 146 8.71 -17.43 -7.14
CA GLU A 146 8.90 -18.44 -8.19
C GLU A 146 7.75 -19.45 -8.19
N VAL A 147 7.13 -19.61 -9.36
CA VAL A 147 6.09 -20.61 -9.61
C VAL A 147 6.51 -21.50 -10.77
N ILE A 148 6.59 -22.81 -10.53
CA ILE A 148 6.94 -23.83 -11.53
C ILE A 148 5.80 -24.85 -11.61
N ASN A 149 5.28 -25.08 -12.81
CA ASN A 149 4.17 -26.01 -13.06
C ASN A 149 2.96 -25.77 -12.12
N GLY A 150 2.59 -24.49 -11.92
CA GLY A 150 1.47 -24.10 -11.08
C GLY A 150 1.70 -24.28 -9.57
N LYS A 151 2.93 -24.51 -9.12
CA LYS A 151 3.27 -24.67 -7.70
C LYS A 151 4.32 -23.65 -7.28
N ALA A 152 4.09 -23.04 -6.11
CA ALA A 152 5.08 -22.18 -5.47
C ALA A 152 6.28 -23.01 -5.01
N THR A 153 7.49 -22.54 -5.33
CA THR A 153 8.73 -23.21 -4.91
C THR A 153 9.25 -22.74 -3.55
N GLY A 154 8.70 -21.67 -3.01
CA GLY A 154 9.19 -20.97 -1.81
C GLY A 154 10.37 -20.03 -2.07
N ARG A 155 10.93 -20.02 -3.28
CA ARG A 155 12.04 -19.16 -3.68
C ARG A 155 11.57 -17.85 -4.31
N GLN A 156 12.49 -16.88 -4.38
CA GLN A 156 12.30 -15.63 -5.13
C GLN A 156 13.04 -15.77 -6.47
N ASN A 157 12.47 -15.17 -7.52
CA ASN A 157 13.10 -15.08 -8.84
C ASN A 157 12.66 -13.80 -9.54
N SER A 158 13.52 -12.77 -9.48
CA SER A 158 13.32 -11.48 -10.13
C SER A 158 14.33 -11.22 -11.26
N ARG A 159 14.85 -12.27 -11.91
CA ARG A 159 15.71 -12.11 -13.08
C ARG A 159 14.92 -11.49 -14.25
N PRO A 160 15.56 -10.69 -15.11
CA PRO A 160 14.90 -9.98 -16.21
C PRO A 160 14.02 -10.88 -17.09
N GLU A 161 14.53 -12.05 -17.47
CA GLU A 161 13.79 -13.01 -18.30
C GLU A 161 12.56 -13.57 -17.57
N THR A 162 12.63 -13.74 -16.25
CA THR A 162 11.50 -14.22 -15.43
C THR A 162 10.45 -13.12 -15.27
N ILE A 163 10.86 -11.89 -15.01
CA ILE A 163 9.96 -10.72 -14.92
C ILE A 163 9.18 -10.56 -16.24
N ARG A 164 9.87 -10.60 -17.37
CA ARG A 164 9.25 -10.48 -18.70
C ARG A 164 8.25 -11.61 -18.97
N ARG A 165 8.64 -12.86 -18.70
CA ARG A 165 7.76 -14.01 -18.82
C ARG A 165 6.52 -13.87 -17.95
N TYR A 166 6.67 -13.52 -16.68
CA TYR A 166 5.54 -13.33 -15.76
C TYR A 166 4.63 -12.18 -16.18
N CYS A 167 5.18 -11.12 -16.75
CA CYS A 167 4.38 -10.04 -17.32
C CYS A 167 3.45 -10.56 -18.43
N GLU A 168 3.99 -11.27 -19.43
CA GLU A 168 3.22 -11.85 -20.53
C GLU A 168 2.15 -12.84 -20.06
N GLU A 169 2.49 -13.66 -19.08
CA GLU A 169 1.59 -14.63 -18.51
C GLU A 169 0.45 -13.97 -17.71
N SER A 170 0.76 -12.90 -16.94
CA SER A 170 -0.23 -12.13 -16.19
C SER A 170 -1.18 -11.36 -17.10
N LEU A 171 -0.69 -10.75 -18.19
CA LEU A 171 -1.52 -10.11 -19.23
C LEU A 171 -2.59 -11.07 -19.75
N ARG A 172 -2.20 -12.32 -20.07
CA ARG A 172 -3.14 -13.36 -20.56
C ARG A 172 -4.16 -13.77 -19.52
N ARG A 173 -3.72 -14.06 -18.25
CA ARG A 173 -4.63 -14.49 -17.18
C ARG A 173 -5.60 -13.38 -16.77
N LEU A 174 -5.13 -12.14 -16.71
CA LEU A 174 -5.94 -10.97 -16.36
C LEU A 174 -6.79 -10.47 -17.54
N ARG A 175 -6.57 -11.00 -18.76
CA ARG A 175 -7.30 -10.62 -19.99
C ARG A 175 -7.18 -9.13 -20.32
N VAL A 176 -5.98 -8.57 -20.13
CA VAL A 176 -5.67 -7.17 -20.40
C VAL A 176 -4.48 -7.06 -21.34
N ASP A 177 -4.40 -5.96 -22.08
CA ASP A 177 -3.31 -5.72 -23.04
C ASP A 177 -2.13 -4.98 -22.37
N CYS A 178 -2.38 -4.35 -21.21
CA CYS A 178 -1.39 -3.64 -20.41
C CYS A 178 -1.73 -3.74 -18.92
N LEU A 179 -0.76 -4.09 -18.10
CA LEU A 179 -0.91 -4.12 -16.63
C LEU A 179 -0.96 -2.68 -16.09
N GLU A 180 -1.94 -2.38 -15.26
CA GLU A 180 -2.04 -1.05 -14.66
C GLU A 180 -0.90 -0.78 -13.68
N MET A 181 -0.55 -1.80 -12.87
CA MET A 181 0.62 -1.74 -11.99
C MET A 181 1.18 -3.14 -11.75
N PHE A 182 2.50 -3.29 -11.82
CA PHE A 182 3.21 -4.54 -11.62
C PHE A 182 4.18 -4.40 -10.45
N TYR A 183 3.98 -5.16 -9.36
CA TYR A 183 4.81 -5.09 -8.16
C TYR A 183 5.87 -6.17 -8.12
N GLN A 184 7.07 -5.85 -7.60
CA GLN A 184 7.93 -6.87 -7.02
C GLN A 184 7.37 -7.27 -5.64
N HIS A 185 6.89 -8.53 -5.50
CA HIS A 185 6.17 -9.00 -4.32
C HIS A 185 7.07 -9.21 -3.11
N ARG A 186 8.28 -9.74 -3.35
CA ARG A 186 9.35 -9.89 -2.37
C ARG A 186 10.68 -9.63 -3.06
N LEU A 187 11.62 -9.05 -2.34
CA LEU A 187 12.95 -8.79 -2.84
C LEU A 187 13.66 -10.11 -3.14
N ASP A 188 14.20 -10.24 -4.34
CA ASP A 188 15.18 -11.28 -4.68
C ASP A 188 16.57 -10.76 -4.36
N ARG A 189 17.22 -11.33 -3.34
CA ARG A 189 18.54 -10.87 -2.88
C ARG A 189 19.67 -11.21 -3.86
N ASN A 190 19.38 -12.04 -4.87
CA ASN A 190 20.36 -12.43 -5.89
C ASN A 190 20.32 -11.51 -7.12
N VAL A 191 19.36 -10.56 -7.19
CA VAL A 191 19.22 -9.62 -8.29
C VAL A 191 19.19 -8.20 -7.73
N PRO A 192 20.11 -7.31 -8.15
CA PRO A 192 20.10 -5.92 -7.73
C PRO A 192 18.76 -5.24 -8.02
N ILE A 193 18.27 -4.43 -7.09
CA ILE A 193 16.98 -3.75 -7.27
C ILE A 193 16.97 -2.81 -8.48
N GLU A 194 18.13 -2.28 -8.85
CA GLU A 194 18.32 -1.42 -10.02
C GLU A 194 18.08 -2.20 -11.33
N GLU A 195 18.51 -3.46 -11.38
CA GLU A 195 18.27 -4.33 -12.54
C GLU A 195 16.79 -4.68 -12.68
N VAL A 196 16.12 -4.97 -11.55
CA VAL A 196 14.67 -5.17 -11.51
C VAL A 196 13.94 -3.91 -11.97
N ALA A 197 14.31 -2.74 -11.44
CA ALA A 197 13.72 -1.45 -11.80
C ALA A 197 13.92 -1.11 -13.29
N GLY A 198 15.13 -1.37 -13.82
CA GLY A 198 15.44 -1.21 -15.25
C GLY A 198 14.57 -2.10 -16.13
N THR A 199 14.45 -3.39 -15.76
CA THR A 199 13.63 -4.35 -16.51
C THR A 199 12.15 -3.93 -16.56
N VAL A 200 11.59 -3.49 -15.43
CA VAL A 200 10.20 -3.00 -15.41
C VAL A 200 10.08 -1.68 -16.17
N GLY A 201 11.08 -0.81 -16.10
CA GLY A 201 11.17 0.41 -16.90
C GLY A 201 11.11 0.14 -18.40
N ASP A 202 11.74 -0.94 -18.88
CA ASP A 202 11.65 -1.36 -20.27
C ASP A 202 10.25 -1.90 -20.63
N LEU A 203 9.63 -2.69 -19.75
CA LEU A 203 8.24 -3.13 -19.94
C LEU A 203 7.25 -1.95 -19.99
N ILE A 204 7.54 -0.86 -19.27
CA ILE A 204 6.75 0.39 -19.34
C ILE A 204 6.94 1.06 -20.71
N LYS A 205 8.17 1.18 -21.21
CA LYS A 205 8.45 1.72 -22.55
C LYS A 205 7.82 0.88 -23.67
N GLU A 206 7.76 -0.44 -23.48
CA GLU A 206 7.11 -1.39 -24.40
C GLU A 206 5.55 -1.31 -24.33
N GLY A 207 4.99 -0.55 -23.39
CA GLY A 207 3.54 -0.43 -23.20
C GLY A 207 2.85 -1.64 -22.58
N LYS A 208 3.60 -2.61 -22.04
CA LYS A 208 3.07 -3.81 -21.38
C LYS A 208 2.67 -3.58 -19.93
N VAL A 209 3.28 -2.59 -19.29
CA VAL A 209 3.04 -2.16 -17.92
C VAL A 209 2.93 -0.64 -17.92
N LYS A 210 1.94 -0.07 -17.23
CA LYS A 210 1.85 1.39 -17.09
C LYS A 210 2.67 1.92 -15.93
N ARG A 211 2.70 1.17 -14.82
CA ARG A 211 3.26 1.61 -13.53
C ARG A 211 3.82 0.44 -12.77
N TRP A 212 4.67 0.74 -11.78
CA TRP A 212 5.18 -0.32 -10.94
C TRP A 212 5.32 0.07 -9.47
N GLY A 213 5.55 -0.94 -8.63
CA GLY A 213 5.76 -0.78 -7.21
C GLY A 213 6.60 -1.90 -6.62
N VAL A 214 6.84 -1.79 -5.32
CA VAL A 214 7.60 -2.78 -4.54
C VAL A 214 6.87 -3.11 -3.25
N CYS A 215 7.07 -4.32 -2.72
CA CYS A 215 6.44 -4.76 -1.48
C CYS A 215 7.48 -5.14 -0.42
N GLU A 216 7.25 -4.71 0.84
CA GLU A 216 8.02 -5.15 2.01
C GLU A 216 9.53 -4.91 1.89
N VAL A 217 9.94 -3.75 1.40
CA VAL A 217 11.33 -3.34 1.24
C VAL A 217 11.69 -2.16 2.14
N SER A 218 13.00 -2.00 2.42
CA SER A 218 13.51 -0.90 3.23
C SER A 218 13.44 0.45 2.51
N ALA A 219 13.52 1.55 3.27
CA ALA A 219 13.57 2.90 2.73
C ALA A 219 14.75 3.12 1.75
N ASP A 220 15.91 2.49 1.99
CA ASP A 220 17.05 2.51 1.07
C ASP A 220 16.70 1.84 -0.26
N THR A 221 16.13 0.63 -0.22
CA THR A 221 15.70 -0.08 -1.42
C THR A 221 14.67 0.70 -2.21
N ILE A 222 13.72 1.39 -1.53
CA ILE A 222 12.74 2.27 -2.18
C ILE A 222 13.44 3.38 -2.97
N ARG A 223 14.39 4.10 -2.34
CA ARG A 223 15.11 5.19 -2.99
C ARG A 223 15.91 4.73 -4.20
N ARG A 224 16.62 3.62 -4.08
CA ARG A 224 17.41 3.02 -5.16
C ARG A 224 16.52 2.59 -6.33
N ALA A 225 15.42 1.91 -6.05
CA ALA A 225 14.44 1.50 -7.07
C ALA A 225 13.83 2.71 -7.80
N HIS A 226 13.39 3.72 -7.03
CA HIS A 226 12.75 4.93 -7.56
C HIS A 226 13.69 5.77 -8.42
N ALA A 227 14.98 5.81 -8.09
CA ALA A 227 16.00 6.55 -8.85
C ALA A 227 16.20 5.99 -10.28
N VAL A 228 15.96 4.70 -10.51
CA VAL A 228 16.04 4.06 -11.83
C VAL A 228 14.74 4.18 -12.60
N THR A 229 13.64 3.81 -11.98
CA THR A 229 12.29 3.88 -12.56
C THR A 229 11.31 4.38 -11.49
N PRO A 230 10.60 5.50 -11.70
CA PRO A 230 9.73 6.07 -10.69
C PRO A 230 8.67 5.08 -10.20
N LEU A 231 8.61 4.88 -8.88
CA LEU A 231 7.65 4.03 -8.21
C LEU A 231 6.30 4.75 -8.08
N THR A 232 5.21 4.04 -8.35
CA THR A 232 3.84 4.50 -8.08
C THR A 232 3.46 4.23 -6.64
N ALA A 233 3.79 3.04 -6.12
CA ALA A 233 3.40 2.66 -4.77
C ALA A 233 4.38 1.69 -4.11
N VAL A 234 4.43 1.77 -2.78
CA VAL A 234 4.98 0.74 -1.90
C VAL A 234 3.82 0.02 -1.22
N GLN A 235 3.86 -1.32 -1.21
CA GLN A 235 2.85 -2.14 -0.55
C GLN A 235 3.48 -2.89 0.62
N SER A 236 3.08 -2.56 1.86
CA SER A 236 3.56 -3.23 3.09
C SER A 236 2.43 -3.45 4.09
N GLU A 237 2.66 -4.37 5.03
CA GLU A 237 1.71 -4.57 6.13
C GLU A 237 1.65 -3.30 6.98
N TYR A 238 0.45 -2.77 7.19
CA TYR A 238 0.25 -1.62 8.06
C TYR A 238 -1.16 -1.62 8.64
N HIS A 239 -1.25 -1.60 9.94
CA HIS A 239 -2.50 -1.54 10.71
C HIS A 239 -2.18 -1.22 12.18
N LEU A 240 -3.19 -0.97 13.01
CA LEU A 240 -3.04 -0.57 14.41
C LEU A 240 -2.14 -1.49 15.27
N MET A 241 -2.01 -2.77 14.91
CA MET A 241 -1.15 -3.74 15.61
C MET A 241 0.21 -3.96 14.93
N PHE A 242 0.53 -3.25 13.85
CA PHE A 242 1.83 -3.29 13.17
C PHE A 242 2.10 -1.93 12.53
N ARG A 243 2.99 -1.15 13.12
CA ARG A 243 3.24 0.25 12.77
C ARG A 243 4.71 0.55 12.46
N ASP A 244 5.53 -0.46 12.21
CA ASP A 244 6.97 -0.30 12.00
C ASP A 244 7.29 0.64 10.84
N VAL A 245 6.42 0.71 9.82
CA VAL A 245 6.56 1.63 8.67
C VAL A 245 6.55 3.11 9.07
N GLU A 246 6.06 3.46 10.27
CA GLU A 246 6.08 4.83 10.80
C GLU A 246 7.46 5.23 11.32
N THR A 247 8.31 4.27 11.69
CA THR A 247 9.61 4.51 12.37
C THR A 247 10.81 3.98 11.62
N ASN A 248 10.62 3.06 10.65
CA ASN A 248 11.72 2.48 9.87
C ASN A 248 12.08 3.27 8.60
N GLY A 249 11.49 4.46 8.41
CA GLY A 249 11.75 5.36 7.30
C GLY A 249 10.96 5.08 6.00
N VAL A 250 10.14 4.01 5.96
CA VAL A 250 9.39 3.64 4.74
C VAL A 250 8.33 4.70 4.40
N LEU A 251 7.51 5.13 5.36
CA LEU A 251 6.51 6.18 5.10
C LEU A 251 7.16 7.53 4.81
N ASP A 252 8.31 7.83 5.40
CA ASP A 252 9.04 9.06 5.12
C ASP A 252 9.61 9.06 3.71
N ALA A 253 10.19 7.95 3.24
CA ALA A 253 10.63 7.80 1.85
C ALA A 253 9.46 7.94 0.87
N CYS A 254 8.29 7.37 1.18
CA CYS A 254 7.09 7.53 0.35
C CYS A 254 6.67 9.00 0.25
N ARG A 255 6.65 9.72 1.37
CA ARG A 255 6.29 11.15 1.43
C ARG A 255 7.29 12.02 0.67
N GLU A 256 8.60 11.79 0.89
CA GLU A 256 9.70 12.52 0.26
C GLU A 256 9.67 12.38 -1.26
N LEU A 257 9.45 11.19 -1.77
CA LEU A 257 9.51 10.87 -3.20
C LEU A 257 8.15 10.96 -3.92
N GLY A 258 7.07 11.34 -3.21
CA GLY A 258 5.73 11.40 -3.78
C GLY A 258 5.19 10.03 -4.23
N ILE A 259 5.54 8.97 -3.50
CA ILE A 259 5.11 7.58 -3.75
C ILE A 259 3.87 7.27 -2.92
N GLY A 260 2.89 6.57 -3.49
CA GLY A 260 1.74 6.07 -2.76
C GLY A 260 2.09 4.92 -1.82
N PHE A 261 1.28 4.74 -0.78
CA PHE A 261 1.44 3.62 0.15
C PHE A 261 0.17 2.78 0.21
N VAL A 262 0.32 1.47 0.03
CA VAL A 262 -0.80 0.52 -0.03
C VAL A 262 -0.72 -0.47 1.13
N PRO A 263 -1.42 -0.21 2.25
CA PRO A 263 -1.51 -1.15 3.36
C PRO A 263 -2.20 -2.45 2.94
N TYR A 264 -1.50 -3.59 2.95
CA TYR A 264 -2.18 -4.87 2.90
C TYR A 264 -2.48 -5.39 4.32
N SER A 265 -3.43 -6.30 4.42
CA SER A 265 -3.96 -6.79 5.70
C SER A 265 -4.38 -5.67 6.67
N PRO A 266 -5.08 -4.62 6.21
CA PRO A 266 -5.33 -3.41 7.01
C PRO A 266 -6.11 -3.65 8.30
N MET A 267 -6.76 -4.82 8.41
CA MET A 267 -7.45 -5.29 9.61
C MET A 267 -6.73 -6.47 10.30
N ASN A 268 -5.40 -6.57 10.17
CA ASN A 268 -4.62 -7.70 10.70
C ASN A 268 -5.29 -9.04 10.36
N ARG A 269 -5.49 -9.30 9.07
CA ARG A 269 -6.09 -10.54 8.54
C ARG A 269 -7.46 -10.88 9.15
N GLY A 270 -8.23 -9.84 9.50
CA GLY A 270 -9.58 -9.94 10.07
C GLY A 270 -9.62 -9.90 11.60
N PHE A 271 -8.49 -9.92 12.31
CA PHE A 271 -8.46 -9.88 13.76
C PHE A 271 -9.09 -8.59 14.34
N LEU A 272 -8.76 -7.44 13.75
CA LEU A 272 -9.30 -6.14 14.17
C LEU A 272 -10.80 -5.96 13.87
N GLY A 273 -11.41 -6.89 13.11
CA GLY A 273 -12.86 -6.94 12.91
C GLY A 273 -13.65 -7.49 14.09
N GLY A 274 -12.98 -8.09 15.08
CA GLY A 274 -13.57 -8.51 16.35
C GLY A 274 -14.29 -9.86 16.34
N ALA A 275 -14.31 -10.59 15.23
CA ALA A 275 -14.96 -11.91 15.15
C ALA A 275 -14.02 -13.08 15.51
N ILE A 276 -12.72 -12.85 15.59
CA ILE A 276 -11.71 -13.88 15.92
C ILE A 276 -11.46 -13.89 17.43
N ASN A 277 -11.52 -15.07 18.03
CA ASN A 277 -11.21 -15.32 19.44
C ASN A 277 -10.36 -16.59 19.60
N GLU A 278 -9.95 -16.92 20.81
CA GLU A 278 -9.08 -18.06 21.13
C GLU A 278 -9.69 -19.43 20.76
N TYR A 279 -10.97 -19.50 20.53
CA TYR A 279 -11.68 -20.72 20.09
C TYR A 279 -11.80 -20.83 18.57
N THR A 280 -11.46 -19.76 17.84
CA THR A 280 -11.50 -19.76 16.37
C THR A 280 -10.59 -20.84 15.81
N ARG A 281 -11.10 -21.64 14.87
CA ARG A 281 -10.33 -22.65 14.14
C ARG A 281 -10.15 -22.20 12.70
N PHE A 282 -8.90 -22.26 12.24
CA PHE A 282 -8.51 -21.93 10.88
C PHE A 282 -8.40 -23.21 10.05
N ASP A 283 -8.83 -23.16 8.78
CA ASP A 283 -8.72 -24.30 7.87
C ASP A 283 -7.25 -24.72 7.67
N PRO A 284 -6.87 -25.96 8.01
CA PRO A 284 -5.48 -26.39 7.90
C PRO A 284 -4.95 -26.44 6.47
N ASN A 285 -5.81 -26.47 5.46
CA ASN A 285 -5.41 -26.62 4.06
C ASN A 285 -5.30 -25.26 3.34
N ASN A 286 -6.05 -24.24 3.76
CA ASN A 286 -6.10 -22.96 3.05
C ASN A 286 -6.23 -21.74 3.98
N ASP A 287 -5.68 -21.79 5.17
CA ASP A 287 -5.64 -20.60 6.03
C ASP A 287 -4.28 -20.45 6.72
N ASN A 288 -3.47 -19.53 6.24
CA ASN A 288 -2.14 -19.33 6.79
C ASN A 288 -2.12 -18.72 8.20
N ARG A 289 -3.27 -18.24 8.72
CA ARG A 289 -3.32 -17.71 10.11
C ARG A 289 -2.97 -18.77 11.14
N GLN A 290 -3.24 -20.06 10.87
CA GLN A 290 -2.88 -21.17 11.76
C GLN A 290 -1.36 -21.27 12.05
N THR A 291 -0.50 -20.75 11.16
CA THR A 291 0.96 -20.81 11.31
C THR A 291 1.57 -19.50 11.75
N LEU A 292 0.78 -18.42 11.81
CA LEU A 292 1.27 -17.09 12.19
C LEU A 292 1.29 -16.96 13.72
N PRO A 293 2.42 -16.59 14.35
CA PRO A 293 2.55 -16.54 15.81
C PRO A 293 1.47 -15.70 16.50
N ARG A 294 1.08 -14.58 15.90
CA ARG A 294 0.04 -13.68 16.42
C ARG A 294 -1.33 -14.33 16.53
N PHE A 295 -1.57 -15.41 15.78
CA PHE A 295 -2.85 -16.14 15.74
C PHE A 295 -2.86 -17.43 16.57
N SER A 296 -1.87 -17.67 17.42
CA SER A 296 -1.99 -18.74 18.42
C SER A 296 -3.13 -18.40 19.39
N PRO A 297 -3.87 -19.40 19.93
CA PRO A 297 -4.96 -19.14 20.87
C PRO A 297 -4.59 -18.25 22.03
N GLU A 298 -3.38 -18.44 22.59
CA GLU A 298 -2.86 -17.63 23.69
C GLU A 298 -2.65 -16.16 23.27
N ASN A 299 -2.00 -15.92 22.11
CA ASN A 299 -1.75 -14.58 21.63
C ASN A 299 -3.03 -13.87 21.20
N ILE A 300 -3.98 -14.59 20.61
CA ILE A 300 -5.33 -14.08 20.32
C ILE A 300 -5.99 -13.57 21.60
N ARG A 301 -6.02 -14.39 22.67
CA ARG A 301 -6.61 -14.03 23.96
C ARG A 301 -5.98 -12.76 24.55
N LEU A 302 -4.65 -12.63 24.50
CA LEU A 302 -3.93 -11.46 25.00
C LEU A 302 -4.19 -10.21 24.15
N ASN A 303 -4.22 -10.35 22.82
CA ASN A 303 -4.43 -9.26 21.89
C ASN A 303 -5.90 -8.81 21.79
N THR A 304 -6.86 -9.60 22.24
CA THR A 304 -8.29 -9.24 22.25
C THR A 304 -8.56 -7.93 23.00
N ARG A 305 -7.73 -7.56 23.97
CA ARG A 305 -7.82 -6.27 24.67
C ARG A 305 -7.76 -5.09 23.69
N ILE A 306 -6.91 -5.17 22.67
CA ILE A 306 -6.79 -4.13 21.63
C ILE A 306 -8.10 -4.03 20.84
N VAL A 307 -8.70 -5.17 20.49
CA VAL A 307 -9.97 -5.21 19.77
C VAL A 307 -11.10 -4.62 20.61
N ASN A 308 -11.14 -4.91 21.91
CA ASN A 308 -12.14 -4.36 22.81
C ASN A 308 -12.06 -2.82 22.87
N GLU A 309 -10.85 -2.23 22.90
CA GLU A 309 -10.68 -0.78 22.84
C GLU A 309 -11.19 -0.19 21.50
N LEU A 310 -10.93 -0.88 20.37
CA LEU A 310 -11.46 -0.46 19.07
C LEU A 310 -12.99 -0.51 19.06
N GLN A 311 -13.60 -1.53 19.61
CA GLN A 311 -15.05 -1.67 19.69
C GLN A 311 -15.66 -0.56 20.54
N GLU A 312 -15.06 -0.26 21.72
CA GLU A 312 -15.54 0.80 22.60
C GLU A 312 -15.37 2.19 21.97
N PHE A 313 -14.21 2.44 21.32
CA PHE A 313 -13.97 3.67 20.57
C PHE A 313 -14.99 3.84 19.44
N GLY A 314 -15.24 2.78 18.67
CA GLY A 314 -16.18 2.77 17.57
C GLY A 314 -17.62 2.95 18.05
N ARG A 315 -18.04 2.26 19.13
CA ARG A 315 -19.38 2.38 19.71
C ARG A 315 -19.75 3.83 20.04
N LYS A 316 -18.81 4.61 20.59
CA LYS A 316 -19.02 6.03 20.89
C LYS A 316 -19.22 6.90 19.64
N ARG A 317 -18.83 6.41 18.46
CA ARG A 317 -18.85 7.13 17.17
C ARG A 317 -19.76 6.49 16.12
N GLY A 318 -20.54 5.47 16.50
CA GLY A 318 -21.39 4.73 15.56
C GLY A 318 -20.62 3.94 14.50
N MET A 319 -19.38 3.50 14.82
CA MET A 319 -18.48 2.75 13.93
C MET A 319 -18.28 1.33 14.45
N THR A 320 -18.09 0.38 13.54
CA THR A 320 -17.57 -0.94 13.90
C THR A 320 -16.05 -0.89 14.07
N SER A 321 -15.45 -1.89 14.73
CA SER A 321 -13.99 -1.98 14.88
C SER A 321 -13.27 -2.06 13.53
N ALA A 322 -13.86 -2.73 12.55
CA ALA A 322 -13.33 -2.79 11.18
C ALA A 322 -13.31 -1.39 10.53
N GLN A 323 -14.40 -0.62 10.68
CA GLN A 323 -14.47 0.75 10.17
C GLN A 323 -13.47 1.67 10.88
N VAL A 324 -13.30 1.54 12.20
CA VAL A 324 -12.29 2.30 12.96
C VAL A 324 -10.88 2.00 12.43
N ALA A 325 -10.53 0.73 12.22
CA ALA A 325 -9.21 0.35 11.72
C ALA A 325 -8.92 0.90 10.32
N LEU A 326 -9.90 0.89 9.42
CA LEU A 326 -9.76 1.42 8.07
C LEU A 326 -9.74 2.96 8.05
N ALA A 327 -10.62 3.61 8.81
CA ALA A 327 -10.67 5.06 8.92
C ALA A 327 -9.37 5.62 9.54
N TRP A 328 -8.78 4.90 10.50
CA TRP A 328 -7.47 5.27 11.07
C TRP A 328 -6.38 5.28 9.98
N LEU A 329 -6.28 4.24 9.15
CA LEU A 329 -5.32 4.22 8.04
C LEU A 329 -5.55 5.38 7.07
N LEU A 330 -6.81 5.67 6.75
CA LEU A 330 -7.16 6.77 5.86
C LEU A 330 -6.79 8.15 6.46
N ALA A 331 -6.81 8.27 7.78
CA ALA A 331 -6.45 9.50 8.49
C ALA A 331 -4.92 9.73 8.60
N LYS A 332 -4.09 8.69 8.40
CA LYS A 332 -2.62 8.79 8.55
C LYS A 332 -1.96 9.63 7.47
N ALA A 333 -2.37 9.50 6.21
CA ALA A 333 -1.88 10.35 5.11
C ALA A 333 -2.77 10.24 3.86
N PRO A 334 -2.83 11.28 3.00
CA PRO A 334 -3.64 11.29 1.79
C PRO A 334 -3.16 10.33 0.70
N PHE A 335 -1.88 9.91 0.73
CA PHE A 335 -1.29 8.97 -0.21
C PHE A 335 -1.43 7.50 0.22
N ILE A 336 -2.18 7.20 1.29
CA ILE A 336 -2.41 5.83 1.78
C ILE A 336 -3.74 5.30 1.23
N VAL A 337 -3.69 4.13 0.57
CA VAL A 337 -4.86 3.44 0.00
C VAL A 337 -4.89 2.00 0.52
N PRO A 338 -5.63 1.71 1.59
CA PRO A 338 -5.77 0.35 2.12
C PRO A 338 -6.52 -0.58 1.15
N ILE A 339 -6.15 -1.87 1.15
CA ILE A 339 -6.77 -2.90 0.30
C ILE A 339 -7.40 -4.02 1.15
N PRO A 340 -8.48 -3.74 1.91
CA PRO A 340 -9.20 -4.80 2.61
C PRO A 340 -9.75 -5.82 1.63
N GLY A 341 -9.61 -7.11 1.94
CA GLY A 341 -10.20 -8.21 1.18
C GLY A 341 -11.35 -8.87 1.94
N THR A 342 -12.39 -9.26 1.25
CA THR A 342 -13.53 -10.02 1.81
C THR A 342 -14.22 -10.85 0.76
N THR A 343 -14.83 -11.97 1.18
CA THR A 343 -15.69 -12.82 0.36
C THR A 343 -17.18 -12.59 0.63
N LYS A 344 -17.53 -11.64 1.50
CA LYS A 344 -18.91 -11.37 1.93
C LYS A 344 -19.34 -9.95 1.57
N LEU A 345 -20.50 -9.81 0.93
CA LEU A 345 -21.04 -8.49 0.54
C LEU A 345 -21.29 -7.58 1.74
N ALA A 346 -21.79 -8.12 2.87
CA ALA A 346 -21.99 -7.32 4.08
C ALA A 346 -20.66 -6.71 4.61
N HIS A 347 -19.57 -7.48 4.59
CA HIS A 347 -18.25 -6.96 4.98
C HIS A 347 -17.69 -5.98 3.94
N LEU A 348 -17.97 -6.15 2.65
CA LEU A 348 -17.61 -5.19 1.62
C LEU A 348 -18.27 -3.83 1.93
N GLU A 349 -19.57 -3.82 2.14
CA GLU A 349 -20.33 -2.61 2.46
C GLU A 349 -19.85 -1.95 3.77
N GLU A 350 -19.64 -2.76 4.81
CA GLU A 350 -19.08 -2.31 6.08
C GLU A 350 -17.72 -1.62 5.90
N ASN A 351 -16.80 -2.25 5.16
CA ASN A 351 -15.48 -1.71 4.92
C ASN A 351 -15.52 -0.39 4.12
N LEU A 352 -16.33 -0.34 3.06
CA LEU A 352 -16.41 0.84 2.20
C LEU A 352 -16.97 2.08 2.94
N ARG A 353 -17.87 1.88 3.91
CA ARG A 353 -18.37 2.99 4.75
C ARG A 353 -17.28 3.70 5.54
N ALA A 354 -16.17 3.05 5.84
CA ALA A 354 -15.06 3.68 6.54
C ALA A 354 -14.50 4.92 5.80
N ALA A 355 -14.65 4.98 4.47
CA ALA A 355 -14.21 6.11 3.67
C ALA A 355 -15.05 7.38 3.88
N ASP A 356 -16.28 7.24 4.38
CA ASP A 356 -17.21 8.33 4.69
C ASP A 356 -17.25 8.66 6.19
N MET A 357 -16.37 8.04 6.98
CA MET A 357 -16.29 8.19 8.45
C MET A 357 -14.89 8.69 8.87
N PRO A 358 -14.51 9.93 8.51
CA PRO A 358 -13.18 10.45 8.77
C PRO A 358 -12.94 10.62 10.27
N LEU A 359 -11.74 10.24 10.72
CA LEU A 359 -11.26 10.51 12.06
C LEU A 359 -10.49 11.83 12.08
N SER A 360 -10.78 12.68 13.06
CA SER A 360 -10.00 13.90 13.30
C SER A 360 -8.61 13.53 13.86
N ALA A 361 -7.68 14.49 13.83
CA ALA A 361 -6.37 14.31 14.46
C ALA A 361 -6.47 14.03 15.98
N ALA A 362 -7.51 14.54 16.65
CA ALA A 362 -7.78 14.23 18.05
C ALA A 362 -8.24 12.79 18.22
N ASP A 363 -9.15 12.32 17.35
CA ASP A 363 -9.61 10.92 17.36
C ASP A 363 -8.46 9.94 17.12
N VAL A 364 -7.56 10.25 16.18
CA VAL A 364 -6.37 9.41 15.90
C VAL A 364 -5.48 9.33 17.14
N ARG A 365 -5.20 10.46 17.81
CA ARG A 365 -4.38 10.47 19.04
C ARG A 365 -5.05 9.70 20.18
N GLU A 366 -6.36 9.88 20.38
CA GLU A 366 -7.14 9.14 21.40
C GLU A 366 -7.06 7.63 21.12
N LEU A 367 -7.33 7.22 19.90
CA LEU A 367 -7.30 5.81 19.50
C LEU A 367 -5.92 5.19 19.69
N GLU A 368 -4.87 5.87 19.23
CA GLU A 368 -3.49 5.39 19.40
C GLU A 368 -3.07 5.31 20.87
N ALA A 369 -3.51 6.22 21.70
CA ALA A 369 -3.23 6.21 23.13
C ALA A 369 -3.93 5.05 23.85
N VAL A 370 -5.19 4.72 23.51
CA VAL A 370 -5.91 3.62 24.15
C VAL A 370 -5.40 2.25 23.68
N VAL A 371 -5.11 2.10 22.39
CA VAL A 371 -4.53 0.88 21.81
C VAL A 371 -3.10 0.66 22.35
N GLY A 372 -2.31 1.72 22.45
CA GLY A 372 -0.91 1.67 22.89
C GLY A 372 -0.71 1.25 24.35
N ARG A 373 -1.79 1.16 25.15
CA ARG A 373 -1.72 0.61 26.53
C ARG A 373 -1.40 -0.89 26.54
N PHE A 374 -1.63 -1.58 25.44
CA PHE A 374 -1.49 -3.02 25.33
C PHE A 374 -0.40 -3.37 24.32
N PRO A 375 0.70 -4.01 24.76
CA PRO A 375 1.70 -4.50 23.82
C PRO A 375 1.08 -5.57 22.91
N VAL A 376 1.42 -5.52 21.63
CA VAL A 376 1.05 -6.58 20.69
C VAL A 376 1.89 -7.82 20.99
N VAL A 377 1.22 -8.96 21.17
CA VAL A 377 1.87 -10.23 21.48
C VAL A 377 1.92 -11.11 20.22
N GLY A 378 3.07 -11.72 20.00
CA GLY A 378 3.34 -12.58 18.85
C GLY A 378 3.82 -11.82 17.63
N ASP A 379 4.82 -12.39 16.95
CA ASP A 379 5.37 -11.87 15.71
C ASP A 379 4.34 -11.96 14.57
N ARG A 380 4.48 -11.08 13.56
CA ARG A 380 3.60 -11.11 12.39
C ARG A 380 3.82 -12.34 11.50
N TYR A 381 5.07 -12.84 11.46
CA TYR A 381 5.49 -13.98 10.67
C TYR A 381 6.37 -14.94 11.50
N PRO A 382 6.37 -16.24 11.16
CA PRO A 382 7.45 -17.14 11.58
C PRO A 382 8.81 -16.65 11.09
N ALA A 383 9.89 -16.97 11.81
CA ALA A 383 11.25 -16.48 11.53
C ALA A 383 11.71 -16.67 10.07
N GLU A 384 11.31 -17.76 9.42
CA GLU A 384 11.65 -18.01 8.01
C GLU A 384 10.98 -17.02 7.06
N GLN A 385 9.68 -16.75 7.27
CA GLN A 385 8.97 -15.78 6.44
C GLN A 385 9.41 -14.34 6.75
N GLN A 386 9.78 -14.06 8.02
CA GLN A 386 10.30 -12.74 8.41
C GLN A 386 11.60 -12.41 7.67
N ARG A 387 12.44 -13.41 7.34
CA ARG A 387 13.66 -13.19 6.55
C ARG A 387 13.41 -12.75 5.09
N GLN A 388 12.18 -12.90 4.58
CA GLN A 388 11.81 -12.51 3.22
C GLN A 388 11.38 -11.05 3.10
N VAL A 389 11.29 -10.33 4.20
CA VAL A 389 10.88 -8.92 4.26
C VAL A 389 12.01 -8.05 4.81
N GLN A 390 12.01 -6.77 4.44
CA GLN A 390 12.99 -5.78 4.91
C GLN A 390 12.35 -4.70 5.80
N SER A 391 11.02 -4.66 5.83
CA SER A 391 10.24 -3.68 6.59
C SER A 391 9.78 -4.21 7.94
#